data_0f1b0262b6d455cf704cb33ad3699e3f
#
_entry.id   0f1b0262b6d455cf704cb33ad3699e3f
#
_cell.length_a   1.000
_cell.length_b   1.000
_cell.length_c   1.000
_cell.angle_alpha   90.00
_cell.angle_beta   90.00
_cell.angle_gamma   90.00
#
_symmetry.space_group_name_H-M   'P 1'
#
loop_
_entity.id
_entity.type
_entity.pdbx_description
1 polymer ?
#
loop_
_entity_poly.entity_id
_entity_poly.type
_entity_poly.pdbx_seq_one_letter_code
_entity_poly.pdbx_strand_id
1 'polypeptide(L)'
;NENLPNFGPGSHISLETPYGWRNYSVANLFIDAVWQLGVKAERTGRGGSAWIVDQLELGATVNCQPPKNSFPLIDADNYLLIAGGIGITAILPMARHLDNLGKPYTLIYCAREATEMAFCEEVNLLGGECIMHFDGGQDENLYDFWPIVETPDDRLIYCCGPKNLMEDI
;
A
#
# COMPACT_ATOMS: atom_id res chain seq x y z
N ASN A 1 -14.56 8.06 23.92
CA ASN A 1 -13.45 8.09 22.94
C ASN A 1 -12.36 7.15 23.46
N GLU A 2 -12.47 5.89 23.15
CA GLU A 2 -11.34 4.96 23.31
C GLU A 2 -10.30 5.35 22.26
N ASN A 3 -9.05 5.59 22.69
CA ASN A 3 -7.97 5.86 21.76
C ASN A 3 -7.77 4.63 20.87
N LEU A 4 -7.73 4.84 19.56
CA LEU A 4 -7.39 3.76 18.63
C LEU A 4 -6.03 3.16 19.01
N PRO A 5 -5.86 1.82 18.88
CA PRO A 5 -4.57 1.18 19.12
C PRO A 5 -3.49 1.76 18.23
N ASN A 6 -2.29 1.93 18.79
CA ASN A 6 -1.12 2.36 18.04
C ASN A 6 -0.72 1.32 16.99
N PHE A 7 -0.16 1.78 15.88
CA PHE A 7 0.29 0.93 14.77
C PHE A 7 1.49 1.56 14.06
N GLY A 8 2.30 0.73 13.41
CA GLY A 8 3.44 1.17 12.60
C GLY A 8 3.21 0.97 11.10
N PRO A 9 4.11 1.49 10.25
CA PRO A 9 4.08 1.25 8.80
C PRO A 9 4.02 -0.24 8.47
N GLY A 10 3.19 -0.62 7.47
CA GLY A 10 2.95 -2.01 7.09
C GLY A 10 1.86 -2.72 7.90
N SER A 11 1.23 -2.03 8.85
CA SER A 11 0.10 -2.58 9.59
C SER A 11 -1.16 -2.70 8.75
N HIS A 12 -2.00 -3.68 9.11
CA HIS A 12 -3.33 -3.87 8.54
C HIS A 12 -4.37 -4.07 9.64
N ILE A 13 -5.62 -3.79 9.33
CA ILE A 13 -6.78 -4.16 10.16
C ILE A 13 -7.65 -5.16 9.41
N SER A 14 -8.40 -5.96 10.16
CA SER A 14 -9.44 -6.83 9.61
C SER A 14 -10.79 -6.17 9.81
N LEU A 15 -11.55 -5.95 8.74
CA LEU A 15 -12.93 -5.49 8.78
C LEU A 15 -13.90 -6.65 8.61
N GLU A 16 -14.96 -6.65 9.40
CA GLU A 16 -16.07 -7.57 9.21
C GLU A 16 -16.96 -7.08 8.07
N THR A 17 -17.27 -7.99 7.16
CA THR A 17 -18.22 -7.77 6.07
C THR A 17 -19.25 -8.90 6.06
N PRO A 18 -20.41 -8.78 5.38
CA PRO A 18 -21.36 -9.88 5.21
C PRO A 18 -20.75 -11.14 4.57
N TYR A 19 -19.57 -10.98 3.94
CA TYR A 19 -18.83 -12.05 3.27
C TYR A 19 -17.63 -12.55 4.10
N GLY A 20 -17.59 -12.22 5.40
CA GLY A 20 -16.52 -12.55 6.35
C GLY A 20 -15.45 -11.46 6.46
N TRP A 21 -14.44 -11.75 7.26
CA TRP A 21 -13.35 -10.83 7.57
C TRP A 21 -12.45 -10.57 6.35
N ARG A 22 -12.03 -9.31 6.18
CA ARG A 22 -11.12 -8.87 5.12
C ARG A 22 -10.05 -7.95 5.70
N ASN A 23 -8.81 -8.18 5.27
CA ASN A 23 -7.66 -7.40 5.70
C ASN A 23 -7.43 -6.22 4.75
N TYR A 24 -7.18 -5.04 5.33
CA TYR A 24 -6.85 -3.81 4.62
C TYR A 24 -5.67 -3.15 5.30
N SER A 25 -4.66 -2.77 4.51
CA SER A 25 -3.52 -2.02 5.01
C SER A 25 -3.96 -0.64 5.49
N VAL A 26 -3.37 -0.17 6.58
CA VAL A 26 -3.58 1.19 7.07
C VAL A 26 -2.62 2.10 6.33
N ALA A 27 -3.18 2.99 5.48
CA ALA A 27 -2.43 3.80 4.53
C ALA A 27 -1.86 5.10 5.12
N ASN A 28 -2.23 5.47 6.35
CA ASN A 28 -1.71 6.65 7.05
C ASN A 28 -0.77 6.27 8.20
N LEU A 29 -0.05 7.27 8.70
CA LEU A 29 0.67 7.17 9.97
C LEU A 29 -0.29 7.44 11.13
N PHE A 30 0.05 6.94 12.34
CA PHE A 30 -0.75 7.16 13.54
C PHE A 30 -0.56 8.59 14.03
N ILE A 31 -1.34 9.55 13.47
CA ILE A 31 -1.27 10.96 13.83
C ILE A 31 -2.60 11.45 14.44
N ASP A 32 -3.76 11.00 13.95
CA ASP A 32 -5.05 11.64 14.21
C ASP A 32 -6.14 10.71 14.78
N ALA A 33 -5.82 9.59 15.39
CA ALA A 33 -6.80 8.60 15.85
C ALA A 33 -7.81 8.17 14.74
N VAL A 34 -7.35 8.16 13.48
CA VAL A 34 -8.09 7.75 12.29
C VAL A 34 -7.29 6.70 11.53
N TRP A 35 -7.95 5.67 11.05
CA TRP A 35 -7.37 4.73 10.11
C TRP A 35 -7.86 5.03 8.70
N GLN A 36 -6.93 5.38 7.82
CA GLN A 36 -7.21 5.55 6.39
C GLN A 36 -6.96 4.24 5.66
N LEU A 37 -7.95 3.77 4.93
CA LEU A 37 -7.87 2.53 4.17
C LEU A 37 -8.13 2.82 2.70
N GLY A 38 -7.34 2.19 1.80
CA GLY A 38 -7.66 2.14 0.38
C GLY A 38 -8.33 0.81 0.05
N VAL A 39 -9.49 0.86 -0.60
CA VAL A 39 -10.25 -0.32 -0.98
C VAL A 39 -10.49 -0.33 -2.49
N LYS A 40 -9.90 -1.30 -3.19
CA LYS A 40 -10.22 -1.59 -4.60
C LYS A 40 -11.34 -2.63 -4.64
N ALA A 41 -12.43 -2.32 -5.33
CA ALA A 41 -13.55 -3.26 -5.52
C ALA A 41 -13.14 -4.41 -6.43
N GLU A 42 -12.90 -5.58 -5.85
CA GLU A 42 -12.65 -6.80 -6.63
C GLU A 42 -13.98 -7.45 -6.99
N ARG A 43 -14.39 -7.27 -8.26
CA ARG A 43 -15.72 -7.69 -8.74
C ARG A 43 -15.84 -9.20 -8.93
N THR A 44 -14.72 -9.88 -9.19
CA THR A 44 -14.66 -11.34 -9.37
C THR A 44 -14.27 -12.08 -8.09
N GLY A 45 -14.04 -11.32 -6.99
CA GLY A 45 -13.60 -11.85 -5.72
C GLY A 45 -14.75 -12.36 -4.83
N ARG A 46 -14.47 -12.49 -3.53
CA ARG A 46 -15.40 -13.02 -2.52
C ARG A 46 -16.46 -12.01 -2.03
N GLY A 47 -16.63 -10.88 -2.71
CA GLY A 47 -17.68 -9.87 -2.47
C GLY A 47 -17.39 -8.83 -1.39
N GLY A 48 -16.43 -9.05 -0.48
CA GLY A 48 -16.22 -8.14 0.67
C GLY A 48 -15.78 -6.73 0.28
N SER A 49 -14.81 -6.57 -0.65
CA SER A 49 -14.37 -5.25 -1.11
C SER A 49 -15.41 -4.55 -1.97
N ALA A 50 -16.15 -5.30 -2.79
CA ALA A 50 -17.26 -4.77 -3.56
C ALA A 50 -18.38 -4.23 -2.64
N TRP A 51 -18.71 -4.97 -1.57
CA TRP A 51 -19.68 -4.52 -0.57
C TRP A 51 -19.25 -3.22 0.11
N ILE A 52 -17.97 -3.10 0.52
CA ILE A 52 -17.46 -1.87 1.15
C ILE A 52 -17.62 -0.68 0.20
N VAL A 53 -17.26 -0.84 -1.08
CA VAL A 53 -17.29 0.27 -2.04
C VAL A 53 -18.72 0.65 -2.44
N ASP A 54 -19.62 -0.34 -2.56
CA ASP A 54 -20.94 -0.11 -3.14
C ASP A 54 -22.03 0.12 -2.11
N GLN A 55 -21.88 -0.38 -0.87
CA GLN A 55 -22.97 -0.45 0.09
C GLN A 55 -22.63 0.10 1.48
N LEU A 56 -21.35 0.30 1.81
CA LEU A 56 -21.00 0.90 3.09
C LEU A 56 -21.24 2.42 3.06
N GLU A 57 -22.20 2.87 3.83
CA GLU A 57 -22.61 4.27 3.86
C GLU A 57 -21.74 5.10 4.83
N LEU A 58 -21.63 6.40 4.54
CA LEU A 58 -20.96 7.34 5.44
C LEU A 58 -21.65 7.38 6.82
N GLY A 59 -20.85 7.24 7.86
CA GLY A 59 -21.35 7.20 9.24
C GLY A 59 -21.76 5.80 9.73
N ALA A 60 -21.68 4.78 8.87
CA ALA A 60 -21.93 3.40 9.28
C ALA A 60 -20.90 2.94 10.32
N THR A 61 -21.33 2.10 11.25
CA THR A 61 -20.44 1.42 12.20
C THR A 61 -20.02 0.07 11.64
N VAL A 62 -18.73 -0.22 11.66
CA VAL A 62 -18.16 -1.50 11.24
C VAL A 62 -17.39 -2.14 12.37
N ASN A 63 -17.46 -3.46 12.49
CA ASN A 63 -16.60 -4.19 13.40
C ASN A 63 -15.21 -4.37 12.78
N CYS A 64 -14.19 -4.13 13.58
CA CYS A 64 -12.81 -4.34 13.15
C CYS A 64 -11.98 -5.01 14.25
N GLN A 65 -10.96 -5.74 13.84
CA GLN A 65 -9.94 -6.23 14.77
C GLN A 65 -8.82 -5.18 14.92
N PRO A 66 -8.14 -5.15 16.07
CA PRO A 66 -6.99 -4.28 16.28
C PRO A 66 -5.93 -4.45 15.19
N PRO A 67 -5.14 -3.41 14.90
CA PRO A 67 -4.07 -3.50 13.92
C PRO A 67 -3.08 -4.60 14.23
N LYS A 68 -2.65 -5.31 13.18
CA LYS A 68 -1.57 -6.29 13.20
C LYS A 68 -0.53 -5.87 12.18
N ASN A 69 0.75 -6.04 12.52
CA ASN A 69 1.84 -5.76 11.58
C ASN A 69 2.55 -7.07 11.20
N SER A 70 2.27 -7.56 10.00
CA SER A 70 2.93 -8.73 9.40
C SER A 70 3.91 -8.30 8.29
N PHE A 71 4.08 -7.00 8.09
CA PHE A 71 4.96 -6.41 7.08
C PHE A 71 5.71 -5.20 7.67
N PRO A 72 6.47 -5.39 8.78
CA PRO A 72 7.09 -4.30 9.48
C PRO A 72 8.23 -3.67 8.69
N LEU A 73 8.32 -2.35 8.70
CA LEU A 73 9.49 -1.63 8.19
C LEU A 73 10.67 -1.87 9.15
N ILE A 74 11.72 -2.52 8.65
CA ILE A 74 12.95 -2.79 9.38
C ILE A 74 13.92 -1.62 9.16
N ASP A 75 14.69 -1.27 10.17
CA ASP A 75 15.66 -0.19 10.08
C ASP A 75 16.82 -0.55 9.15
N ALA A 76 17.13 0.35 8.20
CA ALA A 76 18.23 0.26 7.25
C ALA A 76 18.68 1.66 6.83
N ASP A 77 19.76 1.73 6.06
CA ASP A 77 20.28 3.00 5.56
C ASP A 77 19.63 3.46 4.26
N ASN A 78 19.11 2.53 3.45
CA ASN A 78 18.49 2.83 2.16
C ASN A 78 17.38 1.81 1.82
N TYR A 79 16.40 2.22 1.02
CA TYR A 79 15.22 1.41 0.71
C TYR A 79 14.84 1.49 -0.76
N LEU A 80 14.36 0.35 -1.28
CA LEU A 80 13.60 0.27 -2.52
C LEU A 80 12.17 -0.16 -2.19
N LEU A 81 11.23 0.74 -2.42
CA LEU A 81 9.81 0.53 -2.18
C LEU A 81 9.11 0.30 -3.52
N ILE A 82 8.37 -0.79 -3.66
CA ILE A 82 7.69 -1.15 -4.90
C ILE A 82 6.21 -1.36 -4.60
N ALA A 83 5.36 -0.63 -5.29
CA ALA A 83 3.91 -0.71 -5.16
C ALA A 83 3.25 -1.04 -6.49
N GLY A 84 2.34 -2.02 -6.49
CA GLY A 84 1.49 -2.34 -7.64
C GLY A 84 0.01 -2.06 -7.33
N GLY A 85 -0.61 -1.15 -8.06
CA GLY A 85 -2.03 -0.79 -7.88
C GLY A 85 -2.36 -0.47 -6.42
N ILE A 86 -3.35 -1.17 -5.85
CA ILE A 86 -3.78 -0.93 -4.44
C ILE A 86 -2.73 -1.31 -3.40
N GLY A 87 -1.64 -2.00 -3.77
CA GLY A 87 -0.53 -2.30 -2.88
C GLY A 87 0.16 -1.06 -2.30
N ILE A 88 -0.05 0.10 -2.93
CA ILE A 88 0.40 1.40 -2.41
C ILE A 88 -0.07 1.65 -0.97
N THR A 89 -1.19 1.11 -0.55
CA THR A 89 -1.73 1.27 0.81
C THR A 89 -0.82 0.70 1.90
N ALA A 90 -0.01 -0.30 1.58
CA ALA A 90 0.99 -0.85 2.51
C ALA A 90 2.33 -0.10 2.42
N ILE A 91 2.68 0.41 1.26
CA ILE A 91 3.97 1.04 0.95
C ILE A 91 3.99 2.53 1.32
N LEU A 92 2.90 3.27 1.06
CA LEU A 92 2.81 4.71 1.32
C LEU A 92 3.14 5.09 2.78
N PRO A 93 2.62 4.40 3.82
CA PRO A 93 3.01 4.72 5.20
C PRO A 93 4.48 4.44 5.49
N MET A 94 5.13 3.50 4.77
CA MET A 94 6.58 3.28 4.88
C MET A 94 7.34 4.49 4.32
N ALA A 95 7.01 4.94 3.11
CA ALA A 95 7.62 6.10 2.49
C ALA A 95 7.47 7.36 3.36
N ARG A 96 6.25 7.65 3.86
CA ARG A 96 6.00 8.77 4.78
C ARG A 96 6.82 8.67 6.08
N HIS A 97 6.99 7.47 6.61
CA HIS A 97 7.80 7.26 7.81
C HIS A 97 9.28 7.53 7.52
N LEU A 98 9.79 7.10 6.38
CA LEU A 98 11.16 7.37 5.94
C LEU A 98 11.42 8.85 5.70
N ASP A 99 10.47 9.58 5.11
CA ASP A 99 10.52 11.04 4.99
C ASP A 99 10.66 11.72 6.36
N ASN A 100 9.85 11.30 7.34
CA ASN A 100 9.92 11.84 8.69
C ASN A 100 11.26 11.56 9.40
N LEU A 101 11.94 10.49 9.01
CA LEU A 101 13.27 10.13 9.52
C LEU A 101 14.41 10.73 8.70
N GLY A 102 14.13 11.35 7.53
CA GLY A 102 15.15 11.84 6.60
C GLY A 102 15.97 10.72 5.96
N LYS A 103 15.41 9.50 5.86
CA LYS A 103 16.08 8.34 5.27
C LYS A 103 15.84 8.27 3.76
N PRO A 104 16.88 7.97 2.96
CA PRO A 104 16.74 7.87 1.51
C PRO A 104 15.97 6.62 1.10
N TYR A 105 15.15 6.76 0.07
CA TYR A 105 14.44 5.66 -0.58
C TYR A 105 14.09 6.01 -2.02
N THR A 106 13.92 4.98 -2.84
CA THR A 106 13.28 5.06 -4.15
C THR A 106 11.94 4.35 -4.08
N LEU A 107 10.86 5.01 -4.50
CA LEU A 107 9.53 4.41 -4.66
C LEU A 107 9.22 4.21 -6.14
N ILE A 108 8.95 2.96 -6.54
CA ILE A 108 8.42 2.62 -7.86
C ILE A 108 6.95 2.24 -7.68
N TYR A 109 6.06 3.01 -8.31
CA TYR A 109 4.63 2.77 -8.23
C TYR A 109 4.07 2.45 -9.62
N CYS A 110 3.67 1.19 -9.81
CA CYS A 110 3.15 0.66 -11.06
C CYS A 110 1.62 0.52 -11.02
N ALA A 111 0.95 0.90 -12.09
CA ALA A 111 -0.47 0.67 -12.32
C ALA A 111 -0.75 0.53 -13.81
N ARG A 112 -1.94 0.02 -14.15
CA ARG A 112 -2.36 -0.06 -15.55
C ARG A 112 -2.60 1.31 -16.16
N GLU A 113 -3.30 2.17 -15.42
CA GLU A 113 -3.63 3.52 -15.86
C GLU A 113 -3.51 4.52 -14.71
N ALA A 114 -3.29 5.79 -15.04
CA ALA A 114 -3.21 6.86 -14.05
C ALA A 114 -4.49 6.97 -13.19
N THR A 115 -5.64 6.69 -13.77
CA THR A 115 -6.95 6.70 -13.10
C THR A 115 -7.11 5.58 -12.06
N GLU A 116 -6.30 4.52 -12.14
CA GLU A 116 -6.28 3.42 -11.18
C GLU A 116 -5.27 3.63 -10.04
N MET A 117 -4.45 4.67 -10.11
CA MET A 117 -3.50 5.01 -9.05
C MET A 117 -4.19 5.69 -7.87
N ALA A 118 -4.35 4.96 -6.78
CA ALA A 118 -4.78 5.55 -5.52
C ALA A 118 -3.66 6.39 -4.89
N PHE A 119 -4.02 7.43 -4.14
CA PHE A 119 -3.07 8.26 -3.38
C PHE A 119 -2.01 8.99 -4.23
N CYS A 120 -2.31 9.31 -5.51
CA CYS A 120 -1.36 10.01 -6.38
C CYS A 120 -0.91 11.35 -5.82
N GLU A 121 -1.83 12.13 -5.25
CA GLU A 121 -1.50 13.44 -4.67
C GLU A 121 -0.54 13.28 -3.51
N GLU A 122 -0.78 12.30 -2.65
CA GLU A 122 0.08 11.98 -1.51
C GLU A 122 1.45 11.46 -1.94
N VAL A 123 1.51 10.63 -2.98
CA VAL A 123 2.78 10.15 -3.55
C VAL A 123 3.61 11.29 -4.12
N ASN A 124 2.97 12.25 -4.79
CA ASN A 124 3.66 13.44 -5.34
C ASN A 124 4.22 14.39 -4.26
N LEU A 125 3.77 14.27 -3.02
CA LEU A 125 4.26 15.07 -1.88
C LEU A 125 5.41 14.40 -1.12
N LEU A 126 5.78 13.16 -1.49
CA LEU A 126 6.88 12.44 -0.85
C LEU A 126 8.24 13.07 -1.18
N GLY A 127 9.15 13.03 -0.21
CA GLY A 127 10.49 13.60 -0.33
C GLY A 127 11.52 12.70 -1.01
N GLY A 128 11.26 11.39 -1.10
CA GLY A 128 12.12 10.44 -1.80
C GLY A 128 11.99 10.48 -3.32
N GLU A 129 12.83 9.71 -4.01
CA GLU A 129 12.70 9.53 -5.45
C GLU A 129 11.45 8.69 -5.76
N CYS A 130 10.50 9.23 -6.56
CA CYS A 130 9.27 8.55 -6.92
C CYS A 130 9.17 8.36 -8.44
N ILE A 131 9.05 7.11 -8.88
CA ILE A 131 8.85 6.70 -10.27
C ILE A 131 7.44 6.14 -10.40
N MET A 132 6.58 6.80 -11.19
CA MET A 132 5.26 6.29 -11.53
C MET A 132 5.27 5.69 -12.93
N HIS A 133 4.79 4.46 -13.06
CA HIS A 133 4.80 3.71 -14.31
C HIS A 133 3.40 3.20 -14.67
N PHE A 134 3.05 3.31 -15.95
CA PHE A 134 1.77 2.86 -16.50
C PHE A 134 2.01 1.88 -17.64
N ASP A 135 1.52 0.65 -17.49
CA ASP A 135 1.67 -0.41 -18.48
C ASP A 135 0.52 -0.46 -19.50
N GLY A 136 -0.57 0.29 -19.28
CA GLY A 136 -1.77 0.26 -20.14
C GLY A 136 -2.49 -1.10 -20.14
N GLY A 137 -2.17 -1.99 -19.18
CA GLY A 137 -2.68 -3.36 -19.14
C GLY A 137 -2.05 -4.28 -20.20
N GLN A 138 -0.87 -3.93 -20.72
CA GLN A 138 -0.15 -4.66 -21.76
C GLN A 138 1.14 -5.24 -21.18
N ASP A 139 1.33 -6.56 -21.32
CA ASP A 139 2.48 -7.28 -20.73
C ASP A 139 3.83 -6.79 -21.29
N GLU A 140 3.88 -6.31 -22.54
CA GLU A 140 5.08 -5.76 -23.15
C GLU A 140 5.51 -4.39 -22.57
N ASN A 141 4.63 -3.74 -21.82
CA ASN A 141 4.88 -2.44 -21.20
C ASN A 141 5.11 -2.55 -19.69
N LEU A 142 5.22 -3.74 -19.11
CA LEU A 142 5.52 -3.92 -17.70
C LEU A 142 6.84 -3.23 -17.34
N TYR A 143 6.92 -2.72 -16.10
CA TYR A 143 8.13 -2.09 -15.62
C TYR A 143 9.26 -3.14 -15.54
N ASP A 144 10.38 -2.86 -16.19
CA ASP A 144 11.58 -3.71 -16.12
C ASP A 144 12.34 -3.43 -14.83
N PHE A 145 12.23 -4.32 -13.86
CA PHE A 145 12.95 -4.24 -12.59
C PHE A 145 14.38 -4.74 -12.68
N TRP A 146 14.74 -5.50 -13.73
CA TRP A 146 16.05 -6.15 -13.84
C TRP A 146 17.23 -5.18 -13.67
N PRO A 147 17.26 -4.00 -14.31
CA PRO A 147 18.37 -3.05 -14.16
C PRO A 147 18.59 -2.56 -12.73
N ILE A 148 17.55 -2.67 -11.88
CA ILE A 148 17.58 -2.18 -10.49
C ILE A 148 17.99 -3.29 -9.53
N VAL A 149 17.68 -4.55 -9.85
CA VAL A 149 17.90 -5.70 -8.95
C VAL A 149 19.05 -6.61 -9.40
N GLU A 150 19.56 -6.48 -10.63
CA GLU A 150 20.65 -7.32 -11.16
C GLU A 150 21.97 -7.17 -10.39
N THR A 151 22.20 -6.00 -9.79
CA THR A 151 23.37 -5.74 -8.96
C THR A 151 22.93 -5.64 -7.50
N PRO A 152 23.23 -6.64 -6.67
CA PRO A 152 22.92 -6.59 -5.24
C PRO A 152 23.55 -5.38 -4.58
N ASP A 153 22.80 -4.67 -3.79
CA ASP A 153 23.23 -3.57 -2.94
C ASP A 153 22.66 -3.71 -1.52
N ASP A 154 22.93 -2.74 -0.65
CA ASP A 154 22.52 -2.77 0.76
C ASP A 154 21.07 -2.25 1.01
N ARG A 155 20.30 -2.00 -0.06
CA ARG A 155 18.92 -1.53 0.08
C ARG A 155 18.01 -2.65 0.57
N LEU A 156 17.14 -2.35 1.53
CA LEU A 156 16.02 -3.22 1.84
C LEU A 156 14.89 -3.01 0.83
N ILE A 157 14.44 -4.11 0.23
CA ILE A 157 13.36 -4.10 -0.77
C ILE A 157 12.04 -4.45 -0.09
N TYR A 158 11.04 -3.59 -0.28
CA TYR A 158 9.65 -3.81 0.12
C TYR A 158 8.76 -3.80 -1.11
N CYS A 159 8.07 -4.90 -1.36
CA CYS A 159 7.15 -5.01 -2.49
C CYS A 159 5.75 -5.38 -2.02
N CYS A 160 4.73 -4.67 -2.52
CA CYS A 160 3.33 -5.01 -2.33
C CYS A 160 2.53 -4.72 -3.60
N GLY A 161 1.85 -5.74 -4.12
CA GLY A 161 1.08 -5.63 -5.36
C GLY A 161 0.47 -6.95 -5.81
N PRO A 162 0.05 -7.05 -7.07
CA PRO A 162 -0.41 -8.28 -7.67
C PRO A 162 0.68 -9.35 -7.64
N LYS A 163 0.23 -10.62 -7.70
CA LYS A 163 1.14 -11.76 -7.57
C LYS A 163 2.24 -11.78 -8.64
N ASN A 164 1.91 -11.48 -9.90
CA ASN A 164 2.88 -11.38 -10.98
C ASN A 164 3.98 -10.35 -10.69
N LEU A 165 3.63 -9.14 -10.25
CA LEU A 165 4.61 -8.13 -9.87
C LEU A 165 5.58 -8.64 -8.79
N MET A 166 5.07 -9.37 -7.78
CA MET A 166 5.90 -9.89 -6.69
C MET A 166 6.75 -11.12 -7.10
N GLU A 167 6.42 -11.76 -8.21
CA GLU A 167 7.18 -12.89 -8.77
C GLU A 167 8.28 -12.42 -9.73
N ASP A 168 8.18 -11.18 -10.26
CA ASP A 168 9.14 -10.58 -11.19
C ASP A 168 10.32 -9.88 -10.48
N ILE A 169 10.29 -9.76 -9.14
CA ILE A 169 11.32 -9.16 -8.28
C ILE A 169 12.03 -10.24 -7.47
#